data_c50153b0eadbb198ba1bff988bff3afa
#
_entry.id   c50153b0eadbb198ba1bff988bff3afa
#
_cell.length_a   1.000
_cell.length_b   1.000
_cell.length_c   1.000
_cell.angle_alpha   90.00
_cell.angle_beta   90.00
_cell.angle_gamma   90.00
#
_symmetry.space_group_name_H-M   'P 1'
#
loop_
_entity.id
_entity.type
_entity.pdbx_description
1 polymer ?
#
loop_
_entity_poly.entity_id
_entity_poly.type
_entity_poly.pdbx_seq_one_letter_code
_entity_poly.pdbx_strand_id
1 'polypeptide(L)'
;MERAAIERLEQQLGDEVTKRFPGSAVQRVMVLQYGDEPMIEPGELLVRFIVEAADGQKAQEQALHAFEETHDDAFKQFPKDLSAELPNVWRMEARTSSDTGDGPRMMLGSRRLDSLAARAAEDGELTPVMARLGRVDLETLDALITAGIASSRAEAVRWALARIRERPAYAQLRERAREIERLKTEF
;
A
#
# COMPACT_ATOMS: atom_id res chain seq x y z
N MET A 1 5.61 -6.55 -17.62
CA MET A 1 6.06 -7.97 -17.83
C MET A 1 5.26 -8.57 -18.98
N GLU A 2 5.75 -9.65 -19.60
CA GLU A 2 4.94 -10.42 -20.56
C GLU A 2 3.79 -11.15 -19.85
N ARG A 3 2.62 -11.24 -20.49
CA ARG A 3 1.42 -11.85 -19.90
C ARG A 3 1.64 -13.26 -19.38
N ALA A 4 2.36 -14.09 -20.17
CA ALA A 4 2.71 -15.45 -19.78
C ALA A 4 3.63 -15.54 -18.53
N ALA A 5 4.40 -14.50 -18.23
CA ALA A 5 5.21 -14.45 -17.03
C ALA A 5 4.35 -14.08 -15.80
N ILE A 6 3.35 -13.23 -15.98
CA ILE A 6 2.38 -12.88 -14.95
C ILE A 6 1.54 -14.09 -14.56
N GLU A 7 0.97 -14.80 -15.55
CA GLU A 7 0.18 -16.02 -15.32
C GLU A 7 0.95 -17.11 -14.57
N ARG A 8 2.24 -17.27 -14.88
CA ARG A 8 3.11 -18.20 -14.13
C ARG A 8 3.33 -17.75 -12.69
N LEU A 9 3.51 -16.45 -12.47
CA LEU A 9 3.67 -15.90 -11.13
C LEU A 9 2.39 -16.04 -10.31
N GLU A 10 1.22 -15.77 -10.90
CA GLU A 10 -0.08 -15.99 -10.27
C GLU A 10 -0.26 -17.44 -9.81
N GLN A 11 0.05 -18.39 -10.69
CA GLN A 11 -0.03 -19.82 -10.39
C GLN A 11 0.95 -20.20 -9.27
N GLN A 12 2.20 -19.77 -9.36
CA GLN A 12 3.21 -20.03 -8.34
C GLN A 12 2.80 -19.50 -6.97
N LEU A 13 2.31 -18.26 -6.90
CA LEU A 13 1.84 -17.65 -5.65
C LEU A 13 0.57 -18.35 -5.13
N GLY A 14 -0.35 -18.75 -5.99
CA GLY A 14 -1.54 -19.53 -5.62
C GLY A 14 -1.19 -20.88 -5.01
N ASP A 15 -0.26 -21.60 -5.61
CA ASP A 15 0.24 -22.90 -5.11
C ASP A 15 0.95 -22.73 -3.77
N GLU A 16 1.74 -21.65 -3.61
CA GLU A 16 2.44 -21.34 -2.38
C GLU A 16 1.48 -21.02 -1.24
N VAL A 17 0.46 -20.19 -1.48
CA VAL A 17 -0.60 -19.88 -0.50
C VAL A 17 -1.34 -21.14 -0.08
N THR A 18 -1.73 -21.97 -1.04
CA THR A 18 -2.43 -23.24 -0.77
C THR A 18 -1.58 -24.19 0.06
N LYS A 19 -0.29 -24.25 -0.20
CA LYS A 19 0.66 -25.14 0.48
C LYS A 19 0.99 -24.66 1.89
N ARG A 20 1.25 -23.36 2.06
CA ARG A 20 1.65 -22.77 3.35
C ARG A 20 0.44 -22.56 4.28
N PHE A 21 -0.72 -22.28 3.73
CA PHE A 21 -1.92 -21.90 4.46
C PHE A 21 -3.13 -22.74 4.03
N PRO A 22 -3.09 -24.06 4.26
CA PRO A 22 -4.20 -24.94 3.92
C PRO A 22 -5.45 -24.52 4.72
N GLY A 23 -6.57 -24.38 4.01
CA GLY A 23 -7.84 -23.91 4.59
C GLY A 23 -7.99 -22.39 4.65
N SER A 24 -7.05 -21.62 4.06
CA SER A 24 -7.27 -20.19 3.87
C SER A 24 -8.47 -19.95 2.92
N ALA A 25 -9.22 -18.89 3.17
CA ALA A 25 -10.35 -18.49 2.32
C ALA A 25 -9.91 -17.89 0.97
N VAL A 26 -8.61 -17.95 0.63
CA VAL A 26 -8.08 -17.44 -0.64
C VAL A 26 -8.43 -18.43 -1.76
N GLN A 27 -9.25 -17.99 -2.69
CA GLN A 27 -9.63 -18.75 -3.86
C GLN A 27 -8.65 -18.60 -5.02
N ARG A 28 -8.10 -17.41 -5.17
CA ARG A 28 -7.24 -17.05 -6.30
C ARG A 28 -6.25 -15.96 -5.91
N VAL A 29 -5.08 -16.01 -6.50
CA VAL A 29 -4.10 -14.92 -6.50
C VAL A 29 -4.06 -14.27 -7.88
N MET A 30 -4.09 -12.96 -7.94
CA MET A 30 -3.95 -12.17 -9.17
C MET A 30 -2.73 -11.26 -9.04
N VAL A 31 -2.00 -11.13 -10.15
CA VAL A 31 -0.87 -10.20 -10.24
C VAL A 31 -1.19 -9.16 -11.31
N LEU A 32 -1.36 -7.94 -10.88
CA LEU A 32 -1.73 -6.80 -11.72
C LEU A 32 -0.49 -5.92 -11.98
N GLN A 33 -0.40 -5.37 -13.18
CA GLN A 33 0.70 -4.53 -13.63
C GLN A 33 0.19 -3.20 -14.18
N TYR A 34 1.13 -2.33 -14.58
CA TYR A 34 0.81 -1.07 -15.24
C TYR A 34 -0.16 -1.29 -16.42
N GLY A 35 -1.23 -0.54 -16.42
CA GLY A 35 -2.33 -0.64 -17.39
C GLY A 35 -3.54 -1.45 -16.91
N ASP A 36 -3.38 -2.34 -15.92
CA ASP A 36 -4.50 -3.09 -15.33
C ASP A 36 -5.29 -2.24 -14.31
N GLU A 37 -4.58 -1.38 -13.57
CA GLU A 37 -5.20 -0.39 -12.67
C GLU A 37 -4.47 0.97 -12.72
N PRO A 38 -5.20 2.10 -12.56
CA PRO A 38 -4.63 3.45 -12.71
C PRO A 38 -3.52 3.79 -11.71
N MET A 39 -3.46 3.07 -10.59
CA MET A 39 -2.53 3.35 -9.48
C MET A 39 -1.20 2.62 -9.60
N ILE A 40 -1.07 1.70 -10.55
CA ILE A 40 0.13 0.90 -10.76
C ILE A 40 1.05 1.66 -11.71
N GLU A 41 2.26 2.01 -11.26
CA GLU A 41 3.25 2.68 -12.08
C GLU A 41 4.04 1.68 -12.96
N PRO A 42 4.67 2.15 -14.07
CA PRO A 42 5.49 1.27 -14.90
C PRO A 42 6.58 0.55 -14.08
N GLY A 43 6.63 -0.78 -14.19
CA GLY A 43 7.57 -1.63 -13.46
C GLY A 43 7.09 -2.11 -12.09
N GLU A 44 5.98 -1.59 -11.61
CA GLU A 44 5.37 -2.04 -10.35
C GLU A 44 4.37 -3.20 -10.57
N LEU A 45 4.20 -4.01 -9.53
CA LEU A 45 3.21 -5.08 -9.45
C LEU A 45 2.33 -4.89 -8.22
N LEU A 46 1.05 -5.22 -8.35
CA LEU A 46 0.09 -5.36 -7.26
C LEU A 46 -0.33 -6.82 -7.16
N VAL A 47 -0.17 -7.42 -5.99
CA VAL A 47 -0.65 -8.79 -5.73
C VAL A 47 -1.98 -8.71 -5.00
N ARG A 48 -3.00 -9.34 -5.58
CA ARG A 48 -4.36 -9.37 -5.05
C ARG A 48 -4.76 -10.79 -4.70
N PHE A 49 -5.16 -10.99 -3.46
CA PHE A 49 -5.74 -12.24 -2.97
C PHE A 49 -7.26 -12.14 -3.04
N ILE A 50 -7.88 -13.02 -3.80
CA ILE A 50 -9.34 -13.09 -3.88
C ILE A 50 -9.84 -14.03 -2.80
N VAL A 51 -10.62 -13.48 -1.88
CA VAL A 51 -11.22 -14.17 -0.74
C VAL A 51 -12.65 -14.55 -1.07
N GLU A 52 -13.06 -15.76 -0.71
CA GLU A 52 -14.42 -16.22 -0.89
C GLU A 52 -15.40 -15.40 -0.06
N ALA A 53 -16.46 -14.92 -0.70
CA ALA A 53 -17.55 -14.20 -0.06
C ALA A 53 -18.86 -14.42 -0.79
N ALA A 54 -19.96 -14.35 -0.04
CA ALA A 54 -21.29 -14.28 -0.64
C ALA A 54 -21.52 -12.88 -1.25
N ASP A 55 -22.54 -12.80 -2.10
CA ASP A 55 -22.93 -11.54 -2.73
C ASP A 55 -23.45 -10.52 -1.71
N GLY A 56 -23.13 -9.25 -1.97
CA GLY A 56 -23.55 -8.11 -1.18
C GLY A 56 -22.44 -7.52 -0.30
N GLN A 57 -22.41 -6.18 -0.25
CA GLN A 57 -21.34 -5.40 0.39
C GLN A 57 -21.09 -5.84 1.84
N LYS A 58 -22.15 -6.01 2.63
CA LYS A 58 -22.03 -6.42 4.04
C LYS A 58 -21.40 -7.82 4.21
N ALA A 59 -21.78 -8.76 3.33
CA ALA A 59 -21.20 -10.11 3.34
C ALA A 59 -19.72 -10.09 2.96
N GLN A 60 -19.36 -9.26 2.00
CA GLN A 60 -17.98 -9.05 1.56
C GLN A 60 -17.11 -8.42 2.66
N GLU A 61 -17.60 -7.40 3.35
CA GLU A 61 -16.92 -6.79 4.50
C GLU A 61 -16.72 -7.81 5.63
N GLN A 62 -17.74 -8.61 5.93
CA GLN A 62 -17.65 -9.68 6.93
C GLN A 62 -16.65 -10.76 6.54
N ALA A 63 -16.59 -11.15 5.26
CA ALA A 63 -15.64 -12.14 4.78
C ALA A 63 -14.19 -11.65 4.91
N LEU A 64 -13.91 -10.38 4.59
CA LEU A 64 -12.58 -9.80 4.78
C LEU A 64 -12.21 -9.68 6.26
N HIS A 65 -13.15 -9.30 7.11
CA HIS A 65 -12.92 -9.25 8.56
C HIS A 65 -12.63 -10.65 9.13
N ALA A 66 -13.44 -11.66 8.77
CA ALA A 66 -13.20 -13.04 9.16
C ALA A 66 -11.85 -13.57 8.64
N PHE A 67 -11.47 -13.19 7.41
CA PHE A 67 -10.18 -13.49 6.83
C PHE A 67 -9.03 -12.90 7.67
N GLU A 68 -9.15 -11.67 8.14
CA GLU A 68 -8.16 -11.02 9.01
C GLU A 68 -8.03 -11.71 10.36
N GLU A 69 -9.17 -12.08 10.96
CA GLU A 69 -9.19 -12.71 12.29
C GLU A 69 -8.71 -14.16 12.30
N THR A 70 -8.94 -14.91 11.21
CA THR A 70 -8.59 -16.33 11.11
C THR A 70 -7.14 -16.59 10.72
N HIS A 71 -6.42 -15.55 10.22
CA HIS A 71 -5.05 -15.72 9.78
C HIS A 71 -4.06 -15.44 10.92
N ASP A 72 -3.20 -16.43 11.15
CA ASP A 72 -2.14 -16.38 12.13
C ASP A 72 -0.99 -15.41 11.74
N ASP A 73 -0.02 -15.29 12.64
CA ASP A 73 1.13 -14.43 12.42
C ASP A 73 1.98 -14.87 11.21
N ALA A 74 1.95 -16.16 10.84
CA ALA A 74 2.67 -16.65 9.67
C ALA A 74 2.08 -16.10 8.37
N PHE A 75 0.74 -16.02 8.26
CA PHE A 75 0.10 -15.39 7.12
C PHE A 75 0.35 -13.88 7.10
N LYS A 76 0.36 -13.21 8.25
CA LYS A 76 0.68 -11.77 8.36
C LYS A 76 2.14 -11.47 7.98
N GLN A 77 3.05 -12.43 8.17
CA GLN A 77 4.45 -12.30 7.76
C GLN A 77 4.65 -12.55 6.26
N PHE A 78 3.83 -13.39 5.63
CA PHE A 78 3.95 -13.75 4.22
C PHE A 78 4.03 -12.56 3.25
N PRO A 79 3.24 -11.48 3.36
CA PRO A 79 3.39 -10.30 2.52
C PRO A 79 4.76 -9.62 2.63
N LYS A 80 5.39 -9.66 3.80
CA LYS A 80 6.73 -9.08 4.02
C LYS A 80 7.80 -9.93 3.35
N ASP A 81 7.70 -11.26 3.48
CA ASP A 81 8.60 -12.20 2.84
C ASP A 81 8.50 -12.06 1.32
N LEU A 82 7.28 -12.02 0.79
CA LEU A 82 7.03 -11.84 -0.63
C LEU A 82 7.56 -10.50 -1.17
N SER A 83 7.44 -9.43 -0.40
CA SER A 83 8.03 -8.12 -0.76
C SER A 83 9.55 -8.14 -0.82
N ALA A 84 10.20 -8.99 -0.03
CA ALA A 84 11.65 -9.16 -0.08
C ALA A 84 12.10 -9.97 -1.30
N GLU A 85 11.35 -11.00 -1.68
CA GLU A 85 11.62 -11.85 -2.84
C GLU A 85 11.27 -11.18 -4.18
N LEU A 86 10.19 -10.40 -4.21
CA LEU A 86 9.68 -9.69 -5.39
C LEU A 86 9.76 -8.17 -5.19
N PRO A 87 10.92 -7.56 -5.45
CA PRO A 87 11.17 -6.15 -5.15
C PRO A 87 10.30 -5.16 -5.94
N ASN A 88 9.64 -5.57 -6.98
CA ASN A 88 8.71 -4.77 -7.77
C ASN A 88 7.25 -4.86 -7.31
N VAL A 89 6.92 -5.73 -6.35
CA VAL A 89 5.61 -5.71 -5.70
C VAL A 89 5.54 -4.54 -4.75
N TRP A 90 4.74 -3.54 -5.11
CA TRP A 90 4.59 -2.34 -4.30
C TRP A 90 3.42 -2.44 -3.32
N ARG A 91 2.43 -3.31 -3.61
CA ARG A 91 1.22 -3.47 -2.81
C ARG A 91 0.69 -4.89 -2.84
N MET A 92 0.19 -5.32 -1.70
CA MET A 92 -0.60 -6.54 -1.55
C MET A 92 -1.92 -6.22 -0.87
N GLU A 93 -3.00 -6.75 -1.41
CA GLU A 93 -4.35 -6.53 -0.88
C GLU A 93 -5.19 -7.80 -0.97
N ALA A 94 -6.17 -7.93 -0.07
CA ALA A 94 -7.24 -8.91 -0.20
C ALA A 94 -8.52 -8.21 -0.67
N ARG A 95 -9.24 -8.87 -1.57
CA ARG A 95 -10.59 -8.50 -2.03
C ARG A 95 -11.50 -9.71 -2.06
N THR A 96 -12.77 -9.46 -2.08
CA THR A 96 -13.78 -10.49 -2.33
C THR A 96 -13.99 -10.68 -3.83
N SER A 97 -14.58 -11.78 -4.23
CA SER A 97 -14.74 -12.22 -5.63
C SER A 97 -15.58 -11.32 -6.54
N SER A 98 -16.11 -10.20 -6.06
CA SER A 98 -16.81 -9.25 -6.93
C SER A 98 -15.80 -8.44 -7.74
N ASP A 99 -15.84 -8.59 -9.05
CA ASP A 99 -14.97 -7.96 -10.05
C ASP A 99 -15.20 -6.43 -10.21
N THR A 100 -16.14 -5.84 -9.50
CA THR A 100 -16.41 -4.42 -9.60
C THR A 100 -15.39 -3.65 -8.75
N GLY A 101 -14.66 -2.74 -9.37
CA GLY A 101 -13.56 -1.98 -8.77
C GLY A 101 -13.83 -1.24 -7.45
N ASP A 102 -15.08 -1.18 -7.00
CA ASP A 102 -15.55 -0.49 -5.79
C ASP A 102 -15.86 -1.40 -4.58
N GLY A 103 -15.55 -2.70 -4.66
CA GLY A 103 -15.77 -3.63 -3.55
C GLY A 103 -14.84 -3.37 -2.35
N PRO A 104 -15.23 -3.86 -1.15
CA PRO A 104 -14.40 -3.76 0.03
C PRO A 104 -13.05 -4.44 -0.19
N ARG A 105 -12.00 -3.84 0.39
CA ARG A 105 -10.61 -4.30 0.28
C ARG A 105 -9.88 -4.18 1.61
N MET A 106 -8.94 -5.09 1.82
CA MET A 106 -8.04 -5.08 2.96
C MET A 106 -6.61 -4.97 2.45
N MET A 107 -5.83 -4.09 3.02
CA MET A 107 -4.40 -3.97 2.72
C MET A 107 -3.62 -4.96 3.57
N LEU A 108 -2.83 -5.81 2.93
CA LEU A 108 -1.98 -6.80 3.58
C LEU A 108 -0.53 -6.32 3.71
N GLY A 109 -0.06 -5.48 2.79
CA GLY A 109 1.25 -4.87 2.81
C GLY A 109 1.43 -3.85 1.69
N SER A 110 2.32 -2.88 1.90
CA SER A 110 2.69 -1.90 0.90
C SER A 110 4.11 -1.40 1.14
N ARG A 111 5.01 -1.61 0.18
CA ARG A 111 6.40 -1.10 0.27
C ARG A 111 6.45 0.42 0.41
N ARG A 112 5.49 1.13 -0.17
CA ARG A 112 5.39 2.59 -0.01
C ARG A 112 5.09 2.96 1.45
N LEU A 113 4.24 2.19 2.14
CA LEU A 113 3.94 2.39 3.56
C LEU A 113 5.08 1.93 4.45
N ASP A 114 5.69 0.78 4.16
CA ASP A 114 6.84 0.26 4.89
C ASP A 114 8.05 1.20 4.79
N SER A 115 8.30 1.75 3.61
CA SER A 115 9.36 2.75 3.42
C SER A 115 9.09 4.05 4.16
N LEU A 116 7.84 4.45 4.30
CA LEU A 116 7.43 5.61 5.09
C LEU A 116 7.57 5.35 6.59
N ALA A 117 7.16 4.16 7.05
CA ALA A 117 7.33 3.74 8.44
C ALA A 117 8.81 3.61 8.83
N ALA A 118 9.64 3.02 7.97
CA ALA A 118 11.08 2.93 8.17
C ALA A 118 11.73 4.32 8.24
N ARG A 119 11.37 5.22 7.30
CA ARG A 119 11.86 6.60 7.33
C ARG A 119 11.35 7.39 8.56
N ALA A 120 10.12 7.13 9.00
CA ALA A 120 9.60 7.75 10.22
C ALA A 120 10.34 7.24 11.48
N ALA A 121 10.80 5.98 11.48
CA ALA A 121 11.63 5.43 12.54
C ALA A 121 13.07 5.98 12.51
N GLU A 122 13.62 6.27 11.32
CA GLU A 122 14.92 6.92 11.15
C GLU A 122 14.88 8.41 11.51
N ASP A 123 13.75 9.10 11.27
CA ASP A 123 13.57 10.54 11.57
C ASP A 123 13.38 10.85 13.08
N GLY A 124 13.34 9.81 13.94
CA GLY A 124 13.21 9.98 15.39
C GLY A 124 11.76 10.23 15.86
N GLU A 125 11.63 10.88 17.01
CA GLU A 125 10.35 11.13 17.67
C GLU A 125 9.40 11.95 16.78
N LEU A 126 8.17 11.41 16.56
CA LEU A 126 7.16 12.12 15.78
C LEU A 126 6.65 13.34 16.53
N THR A 127 6.89 14.52 15.97
CA THR A 127 6.37 15.77 16.51
C THR A 127 4.94 16.01 16.00
N PRO A 128 3.95 16.20 16.88
CA PRO A 128 2.61 16.53 16.45
C PRO A 128 2.56 17.93 15.80
N VAL A 129 2.00 18.00 14.60
CA VAL A 129 1.81 19.25 13.86
C VAL A 129 0.32 19.47 13.63
N MET A 130 -0.19 20.61 14.08
CA MET A 130 -1.57 21.02 13.78
C MET A 130 -1.60 21.83 12.49
N ALA A 131 -2.39 21.38 11.49
CA ALA A 131 -2.66 22.11 10.27
C ALA A 131 -4.17 22.32 10.10
N ARG A 132 -4.55 23.52 9.62
CA ARG A 132 -5.93 23.78 9.20
C ARG A 132 -6.03 23.47 7.72
N LEU A 133 -6.81 22.46 7.37
CA LEU A 133 -7.01 21.97 6.00
C LEU A 133 -8.36 22.47 5.47
N GLY A 134 -8.38 22.90 4.23
CA GLY A 134 -9.61 23.23 3.51
C GLY A 134 -10.37 21.97 3.09
N ARG A 135 -11.59 22.17 2.59
CA ARG A 135 -12.45 21.07 2.15
C ARG A 135 -11.79 20.24 1.04
N VAL A 136 -11.15 20.87 0.07
CA VAL A 136 -10.47 20.20 -1.04
C VAL A 136 -9.30 19.34 -0.55
N ASP A 137 -8.54 19.83 0.45
CA ASP A 137 -7.43 19.08 1.04
C ASP A 137 -7.94 17.82 1.74
N LEU A 138 -9.05 17.96 2.49
CA LEU A 138 -9.68 16.83 3.18
C LEU A 138 -10.22 15.80 2.18
N GLU A 139 -10.89 16.24 1.12
CA GLU A 139 -11.36 15.36 0.03
C GLU A 139 -10.20 14.61 -0.62
N THR A 140 -9.04 15.27 -0.81
CA THR A 140 -7.82 14.64 -1.34
C THR A 140 -7.28 13.56 -0.40
N LEU A 141 -7.20 13.85 0.92
CA LEU A 141 -6.74 12.88 1.90
C LEU A 141 -7.70 11.68 2.01
N ASP A 142 -9.01 11.94 1.98
CA ASP A 142 -10.03 10.89 2.05
C ASP A 142 -9.99 10.02 0.77
N ALA A 143 -9.70 10.60 -0.39
CA ALA A 143 -9.47 9.85 -1.62
C ALA A 143 -8.25 8.92 -1.51
N LEU A 144 -7.15 9.37 -0.90
CA LEU A 144 -5.98 8.54 -0.66
C LEU A 144 -6.27 7.38 0.31
N ILE A 145 -7.12 7.61 1.31
CA ILE A 145 -7.57 6.56 2.24
C ILE A 145 -8.46 5.56 1.51
N THR A 146 -9.45 6.05 0.77
CA THR A 146 -10.37 5.22 -0.02
C THR A 146 -9.61 4.39 -1.05
N ALA A 147 -8.59 4.97 -1.68
CA ALA A 147 -7.70 4.27 -2.59
C ALA A 147 -6.77 3.26 -1.86
N GLY A 148 -6.76 3.23 -0.52
CA GLY A 148 -5.90 2.37 0.30
C GLY A 148 -4.42 2.70 0.18
N ILE A 149 -4.09 3.93 -0.16
CA ILE A 149 -2.70 4.45 -0.17
C ILE A 149 -2.26 4.78 1.26
N ALA A 150 -3.21 5.14 2.11
CA ALA A 150 -3.00 5.43 3.51
C ALA A 150 -4.15 4.86 4.36
N SER A 151 -3.88 4.52 5.63
CA SER A 151 -4.89 4.02 6.56
C SER A 151 -5.57 5.15 7.36
N SER A 152 -4.97 6.34 7.34
CA SER A 152 -5.47 7.51 8.08
C SER A 152 -5.06 8.83 7.39
N ARG A 153 -5.74 9.94 7.73
CA ARG A 153 -5.39 11.27 7.23
C ARG A 153 -3.96 11.67 7.59
N ALA A 154 -3.49 11.34 8.80
CA ALA A 154 -2.11 11.60 9.22
C ALA A 154 -1.10 10.85 8.33
N GLU A 155 -1.40 9.63 7.97
CA GLU A 155 -0.57 8.82 7.08
C GLU A 155 -0.64 9.32 5.64
N ALA A 156 -1.81 9.74 5.15
CA ALA A 156 -1.95 10.37 3.85
C ALA A 156 -1.12 11.66 3.73
N VAL A 157 -1.07 12.48 4.77
CA VAL A 157 -0.19 13.66 4.83
C VAL A 157 1.28 13.25 4.77
N ARG A 158 1.71 12.26 5.54
CA ARG A 158 3.10 11.76 5.52
C ARG A 158 3.48 11.21 4.15
N TRP A 159 2.56 10.49 3.51
CA TRP A 159 2.74 10.00 2.14
C TRP A 159 2.95 11.15 1.15
N ALA A 160 2.10 12.19 1.20
CA ALA A 160 2.22 13.36 0.33
C ALA A 160 3.56 14.10 0.53
N LEU A 161 3.99 14.26 1.79
CA LEU A 161 5.29 14.87 2.12
C LEU A 161 6.47 14.02 1.63
N ALA A 162 6.36 12.68 1.65
CA ALA A 162 7.37 11.80 1.09
C ALA A 162 7.49 12.00 -0.44
N ARG A 163 6.37 12.13 -1.15
CA ARG A 163 6.36 12.44 -2.59
C ARG A 163 7.01 13.77 -2.94
N ILE A 164 6.89 14.77 -2.07
CA ILE A 164 7.60 16.04 -2.24
C ILE A 164 9.11 15.83 -2.08
N ARG A 165 9.54 15.04 -1.09
CA ARG A 165 10.97 14.75 -0.83
C ARG A 165 11.65 13.98 -1.96
N GLU A 166 10.93 13.17 -2.69
CA GLU A 166 11.43 12.40 -3.84
C GLU A 166 11.71 13.26 -5.09
N ARG A 167 11.19 14.48 -5.12
CA ARG A 167 11.41 15.37 -6.28
C ARG A 167 12.85 15.90 -6.30
N PRO A 168 13.56 15.82 -7.44
CA PRO A 168 14.94 16.32 -7.54
C PRO A 168 15.10 17.78 -7.12
N ALA A 169 14.11 18.62 -7.40
CA ALA A 169 14.10 20.02 -6.99
C ALA A 169 14.05 20.21 -5.45
N TYR A 170 13.56 19.23 -4.70
CA TYR A 170 13.50 19.32 -3.25
C TYR A 170 14.89 19.29 -2.59
N ALA A 171 15.81 18.50 -3.12
CA ALA A 171 17.18 18.46 -2.63
C ALA A 171 17.87 19.84 -2.75
N GLN A 172 17.68 20.51 -3.90
CA GLN A 172 18.19 21.87 -4.13
C GLN A 172 17.53 22.90 -3.20
N LEU A 173 16.21 22.81 -3.01
CA LEU A 173 15.48 23.66 -2.09
C LEU A 173 16.00 23.52 -0.65
N ARG A 174 16.23 22.31 -0.20
CA ARG A 174 16.74 22.01 1.14
C ARG A 174 18.14 22.58 1.38
N GLU A 175 19.01 22.52 0.36
CA GLU A 175 20.35 23.08 0.45
C GLU A 175 20.30 24.61 0.57
N ARG A 176 19.50 25.27 -0.27
CA ARG A 176 19.30 26.71 -0.19
C ARG A 176 18.67 27.17 1.11
N ALA A 177 17.73 26.39 1.68
CA ALA A 177 17.14 26.69 2.98
C ALA A 177 18.19 26.67 4.09
N ARG A 178 19.11 25.71 4.08
CA ARG A 178 20.23 25.66 5.04
C ARG A 178 21.21 26.82 4.91
N GLU A 179 21.44 27.27 3.67
CA GLU A 179 22.29 28.45 3.40
C GLU A 179 21.65 29.72 3.98
N ILE A 180 20.34 29.90 3.76
CA ILE A 180 19.58 31.03 4.34
C ILE A 180 19.60 30.98 5.86
N GLU A 181 19.44 29.80 6.47
CA GLU A 181 19.46 29.64 7.93
C GLU A 181 20.83 30.02 8.52
N ARG A 182 21.94 29.65 7.87
CA ARG A 182 23.28 30.09 8.24
C ARG A 182 23.43 31.62 8.20
N LEU A 183 22.95 32.23 7.10
CA LEU A 183 23.01 33.70 6.97
C LEU A 183 22.21 34.42 8.06
N LYS A 184 21.06 33.87 8.49
CA LYS A 184 20.27 34.45 9.59
C LYS A 184 21.00 34.43 10.96
N THR A 185 21.90 33.49 11.17
CA THR A 185 22.68 33.40 12.42
C THR A 185 23.90 34.32 12.42
N GLU A 186 24.23 34.93 11.30
CA GLU A 186 25.33 35.88 11.17
C GLU A 186 24.91 37.34 11.39
N PHE A 187 23.58 37.59 11.51
CA PHE A 187 22.99 38.89 11.85
C PHE A 187 22.38 38.85 13.24
#